data_3b712f8512e1347d6cfdfa3dea9650fb
#
_entry.id   3b712f8512e1347d6cfdfa3dea9650fb
#
_cell.length_a   1.000
_cell.length_b   1.000
_cell.length_c   1.000
_cell.angle_alpha   90.00
_cell.angle_beta   90.00
_cell.angle_gamma   90.00
#
_symmetry.space_group_name_H-M   'P 1'
#
loop_
_entity.id
_entity.type
_entity.pdbx_description
1 polymer ?
#
loop_
_entity_poly.entity_id
_entity_poly.type
_entity_poly.pdbx_seq_one_letter_code
_entity_poly.pdbx_strand_id
1 'polypeptide(L)'
;MSKVSIKGADTGTGVFTIESPATNTDRTLTLPDEAGEIVTSAKYEQGGAFRAYLGSSQTLVNGVIAKLNINTKDFDELNEFDSTTNYRYQPTIAGYYLIGGSFGVTNMDAEGAIVSYIAKNSSLHSQLGQQYSNNTSTADPATNGSALLYLNGTTDYVDMWGLVQDSTTPTIDIDPDETYFWGYLVRKA
;
A
#
# COMPACT_ATOMS: atom_id res chain seq x y z
N MET A 1 -19.05 43.50 12.44
CA MET A 1 -19.85 42.37 11.87
C MET A 1 -19.03 41.72 10.79
N SER A 2 -18.83 40.42 10.88
CA SER A 2 -18.20 39.63 9.82
C SER A 2 -19.15 39.54 8.62
N LYS A 3 -18.61 39.51 7.41
CA LYS A 3 -19.41 39.45 6.17
C LYS A 3 -19.00 38.23 5.36
N VAL A 4 -19.97 37.58 4.75
CA VAL A 4 -19.73 36.54 3.69
C VAL A 4 -19.77 37.27 2.36
N SER A 5 -18.77 37.09 1.52
CA SER A 5 -18.73 37.57 0.14
C SER A 5 -18.57 36.41 -0.81
N ILE A 6 -19.47 36.27 -1.77
CA ILE A 6 -19.38 35.26 -2.84
C ILE A 6 -19.03 36.01 -4.12
N LYS A 7 -17.85 35.76 -4.68
CA LYS A 7 -17.37 36.36 -5.93
C LYS A 7 -17.24 35.27 -7.00
N GLY A 8 -17.82 35.50 -8.18
CA GLY A 8 -17.58 34.67 -9.35
C GLY A 8 -16.18 34.85 -9.89
N ALA A 9 -15.68 33.85 -10.64
CA ALA A 9 -14.43 33.97 -11.39
C ALA A 9 -14.61 34.99 -12.52
N ASP A 10 -13.53 35.70 -12.86
CA ASP A 10 -13.56 36.75 -13.90
C ASP A 10 -13.71 36.09 -15.32
N THR A 11 -13.50 34.79 -15.44
CA THR A 11 -13.64 34.03 -16.68
C THR A 11 -14.45 32.74 -16.41
N GLY A 12 -15.30 32.39 -17.33
CA GLY A 12 -16.17 31.22 -17.25
C GLY A 12 -17.64 31.55 -17.34
N THR A 13 -18.43 30.63 -17.88
CA THR A 13 -19.88 30.78 -18.07
C THR A 13 -20.71 29.85 -17.16
N GLY A 14 -20.03 29.07 -16.31
CA GLY A 14 -20.69 28.14 -15.38
C GLY A 14 -21.36 28.88 -14.20
N VAL A 15 -22.41 28.28 -13.66
CA VAL A 15 -23.12 28.75 -12.46
C VAL A 15 -22.72 27.88 -11.27
N PHE A 16 -22.29 28.47 -10.18
CA PHE A 16 -22.12 27.81 -8.90
C PHE A 16 -23.39 27.97 -8.07
N THR A 17 -24.06 26.86 -7.73
CA THR A 17 -25.28 26.86 -6.95
C THR A 17 -25.01 26.30 -5.56
N ILE A 18 -25.50 26.98 -4.52
CA ILE A 18 -25.59 26.46 -3.15
C ILE A 18 -27.05 26.10 -2.92
N GLU A 19 -27.34 24.80 -2.78
CA GLU A 19 -28.69 24.30 -2.60
C GLU A 19 -28.82 23.61 -1.24
N SER A 20 -29.95 23.87 -0.55
CA SER A 20 -30.21 23.16 0.70
C SER A 20 -30.81 21.77 0.40
N PRO A 21 -30.46 20.74 1.18
CA PRO A 21 -31.06 19.43 1.02
C PRO A 21 -32.57 19.46 1.34
N ALA A 22 -33.35 18.60 0.71
CA ALA A 22 -34.77 18.42 1.00
C ALA A 22 -34.93 17.75 2.38
N THR A 23 -34.99 18.56 3.44
CA THR A 23 -35.08 18.11 4.83
C THR A 23 -35.83 19.12 5.68
N ASN A 24 -36.57 18.64 6.69
CA ASN A 24 -37.21 19.48 7.70
C ASN A 24 -36.31 19.77 8.91
N THR A 25 -35.05 19.37 8.86
CA THR A 25 -34.09 19.57 9.94
C THR A 25 -33.23 20.79 9.66
N ASP A 26 -33.20 21.75 10.55
CA ASP A 26 -32.33 22.92 10.50
C ASP A 26 -30.86 22.47 10.62
N ARG A 27 -30.00 23.03 9.79
CA ARG A 27 -28.56 22.73 9.79
C ARG A 27 -27.75 24.04 9.68
N THR A 28 -26.70 24.11 10.45
CA THR A 28 -25.74 25.22 10.39
C THR A 28 -24.43 24.73 9.80
N LEU A 29 -23.93 25.37 8.77
CA LEU A 29 -22.58 25.20 8.26
C LEU A 29 -21.71 26.35 8.82
N THR A 30 -20.80 26.02 9.73
CA THR A 30 -19.81 26.96 10.25
C THR A 30 -18.54 26.85 9.41
N LEU A 31 -18.11 27.97 8.83
CA LEU A 31 -16.84 28.03 8.12
C LEU A 31 -15.70 28.20 9.14
N PRO A 32 -14.52 27.55 8.92
CA PRO A 32 -13.37 27.72 9.78
C PRO A 32 -12.86 29.16 9.73
N ASP A 33 -12.26 29.62 10.83
CA ASP A 33 -11.62 30.94 10.94
C ASP A 33 -10.16 30.89 10.42
N GLU A 34 -10.00 30.38 9.20
CA GLU A 34 -8.72 30.28 8.52
C GLU A 34 -8.90 30.42 7.00
N ALA A 35 -7.82 30.80 6.31
CA ALA A 35 -7.81 30.79 4.85
C ALA A 35 -7.71 29.35 4.32
N GLY A 36 -8.59 28.99 3.39
CA GLY A 36 -8.62 27.63 2.85
C GLY A 36 -9.59 27.49 1.69
N GLU A 37 -9.69 26.27 1.20
CA GLU A 37 -10.64 25.88 0.16
C GLU A 37 -11.70 24.92 0.74
N ILE A 38 -12.94 25.04 0.28
CA ILE A 38 -13.96 24.02 0.52
C ILE A 38 -13.63 22.81 -0.35
N VAL A 39 -13.27 21.71 0.28
CA VAL A 39 -12.92 20.48 -0.42
C VAL A 39 -14.19 19.76 -0.87
N THR A 40 -14.33 19.52 -2.17
CA THR A 40 -15.41 18.71 -2.73
C THR A 40 -15.09 17.22 -2.59
N SER A 41 -16.10 16.35 -2.69
CA SER A 41 -15.92 14.88 -2.69
C SER A 41 -14.91 14.42 -3.76
N ALA A 42 -14.95 14.99 -4.96
CA ALA A 42 -14.00 14.68 -6.03
C ALA A 42 -12.54 15.04 -5.68
N LYS A 43 -12.32 16.01 -4.80
CA LYS A 43 -10.98 16.38 -4.30
C LYS A 43 -10.56 15.50 -3.11
N TYR A 44 -11.53 14.83 -2.48
CA TYR A 44 -11.31 13.90 -1.36
C TYR A 44 -10.96 12.48 -1.82
N GLU A 45 -11.32 12.11 -3.03
CA GLU A 45 -10.92 10.83 -3.65
C GLU A 45 -9.43 10.87 -3.99
N GLN A 46 -8.63 10.38 -3.06
CA GLN A 46 -7.23 10.81 -2.98
C GLN A 46 -6.22 9.75 -3.37
N GLY A 47 -6.60 8.69 -3.96
CA GLY A 47 -5.69 7.63 -4.38
C GLY A 47 -6.20 6.27 -3.98
N GLY A 48 -5.80 5.28 -4.75
CA GLY A 48 -6.22 3.91 -4.55
C GLY A 48 -5.51 3.23 -3.38
N ALA A 49 -6.16 2.21 -2.88
CA ALA A 49 -5.57 1.22 -2.04
C ALA A 49 -5.49 -0.11 -2.80
N PHE A 50 -4.52 -0.93 -2.48
CA PHE A 50 -4.42 -2.28 -3.00
C PHE A 50 -4.05 -3.28 -1.90
N ARG A 51 -4.48 -4.51 -2.08
CA ARG A 51 -3.99 -5.69 -1.39
C ARG A 51 -3.89 -6.84 -2.36
N ALA A 52 -2.77 -7.55 -2.32
CA ALA A 52 -2.52 -8.73 -3.12
C ALA A 52 -1.76 -9.76 -2.29
N TYR A 53 -1.83 -11.02 -2.67
CA TYR A 53 -1.19 -12.11 -1.95
C TYR A 53 -0.55 -13.10 -2.92
N LEU A 54 0.28 -14.00 -2.37
CA LEU A 54 0.91 -15.07 -3.13
C LEU A 54 -0.08 -16.24 -3.29
N GLY A 55 -0.80 -16.29 -4.41
CA GLY A 55 -1.80 -17.32 -4.67
C GLY A 55 -1.26 -18.61 -5.30
N SER A 56 0.05 -18.68 -5.58
CA SER A 56 0.71 -19.88 -6.10
C SER A 56 2.13 -20.00 -5.56
N SER A 57 2.58 -21.24 -5.35
CA SER A 57 3.87 -21.55 -4.75
C SER A 57 5.05 -20.95 -5.51
N GLN A 58 6.00 -20.40 -4.77
CA GLN A 58 7.29 -19.91 -5.25
C GLN A 58 8.39 -20.46 -4.34
N THR A 59 9.51 -20.89 -4.93
CA THR A 59 10.70 -21.30 -4.18
C THR A 59 11.74 -20.20 -4.23
N LEU A 60 12.33 -19.86 -3.08
CA LEU A 60 13.48 -18.97 -3.00
C LEU A 60 14.78 -19.78 -2.90
N VAL A 61 15.83 -19.25 -3.46
CA VAL A 61 17.18 -19.81 -3.28
C VAL A 61 17.67 -19.45 -1.89
N ASN A 62 18.12 -20.44 -1.13
CA ASN A 62 18.63 -20.25 0.22
C ASN A 62 19.74 -19.20 0.28
N GLY A 63 19.62 -18.25 1.21
CA GLY A 63 20.55 -17.15 1.42
C GLY A 63 20.52 -16.06 0.33
N VAL A 64 19.57 -16.10 -0.62
CA VAL A 64 19.47 -15.12 -1.70
C VAL A 64 18.21 -14.27 -1.51
N ILE A 65 18.41 -12.95 -1.46
CA ILE A 65 17.27 -12.01 -1.47
C ILE A 65 16.63 -12.02 -2.86
N ALA A 66 15.36 -12.34 -2.94
CA ALA A 66 14.63 -12.42 -4.19
C ALA A 66 13.24 -11.78 -4.09
N LYS A 67 12.73 -11.36 -5.24
CA LYS A 67 11.40 -10.79 -5.38
C LYS A 67 10.33 -11.86 -5.13
N LEU A 68 9.28 -11.48 -4.40
CA LEU A 68 8.09 -12.28 -4.22
C LEU A 68 7.11 -12.01 -5.37
N ASN A 69 6.70 -13.08 -6.04
CA ASN A 69 5.77 -13.00 -7.18
C ASN A 69 4.32 -12.94 -6.68
N ILE A 70 3.99 -11.89 -5.98
CA ILE A 70 2.63 -11.64 -5.46
C ILE A 70 1.66 -11.57 -6.65
N ASN A 71 0.91 -12.63 -6.90
CA ASN A 71 0.25 -12.88 -8.18
C ASN A 71 -1.29 -12.88 -8.13
N THR A 72 -1.88 -12.67 -6.97
CA THR A 72 -3.34 -12.66 -6.82
C THR A 72 -3.78 -11.39 -6.13
N LYS A 73 -4.66 -10.64 -6.79
CA LYS A 73 -5.27 -9.44 -6.20
C LYS A 73 -6.42 -9.82 -5.28
N ASP A 74 -6.45 -9.23 -4.10
CA ASP A 74 -7.64 -9.18 -3.25
C ASP A 74 -8.50 -7.98 -3.67
N PHE A 75 -7.89 -6.80 -3.70
CA PHE A 75 -8.47 -5.60 -4.31
C PHE A 75 -7.35 -4.69 -4.86
N ASP A 76 -7.70 -3.84 -5.82
CA ASP A 76 -6.82 -2.85 -6.44
C ASP A 76 -7.72 -1.78 -7.07
N GLU A 77 -8.00 -0.73 -6.31
CA GLU A 77 -9.03 0.25 -6.64
C GLU A 77 -8.76 1.03 -7.93
N LEU A 78 -7.50 1.33 -8.23
CA LEU A 78 -7.10 2.07 -9.43
C LEU A 78 -6.44 1.21 -10.51
N ASN A 79 -6.38 -0.11 -10.29
CA ASN A 79 -5.71 -1.07 -11.17
C ASN A 79 -4.23 -0.73 -11.42
N GLU A 80 -3.51 -0.38 -10.36
CA GLU A 80 -2.11 0.05 -10.36
C GLU A 80 -1.14 -1.05 -9.88
N PHE A 81 -1.66 -2.21 -9.44
CA PHE A 81 -0.86 -3.38 -9.09
C PHE A 81 -0.81 -4.38 -10.24
N ASP A 82 0.38 -4.66 -10.76
CA ASP A 82 0.63 -5.70 -11.76
C ASP A 82 0.88 -7.05 -11.07
N SER A 83 -0.13 -7.93 -11.09
CA SER A 83 -0.07 -9.27 -10.50
C SER A 83 0.36 -10.36 -11.47
N THR A 84 0.73 -10.04 -12.69
CA THR A 84 0.95 -11.03 -13.76
C THR A 84 2.37 -11.06 -14.32
N THR A 85 2.97 -9.89 -14.50
CA THR A 85 4.26 -9.78 -15.19
C THR A 85 5.36 -9.24 -14.27
N ASN A 86 5.07 -8.11 -13.61
CA ASN A 86 6.09 -7.43 -12.82
C ASN A 86 5.89 -7.57 -11.31
N TYR A 87 4.73 -8.04 -10.83
CA TYR A 87 4.44 -8.24 -9.40
C TYR A 87 4.82 -7.01 -8.57
N ARG A 88 4.30 -5.83 -8.98
CA ARG A 88 4.65 -4.54 -8.38
C ARG A 88 3.48 -3.57 -8.35
N TYR A 89 3.51 -2.64 -7.43
CA TYR A 89 2.61 -1.50 -7.37
C TYR A 89 3.29 -0.27 -7.98
N GLN A 90 2.64 0.35 -8.96
CA GLN A 90 3.12 1.54 -9.64
C GLN A 90 2.00 2.57 -9.71
N PRO A 91 1.92 3.50 -8.74
CA PRO A 91 0.85 4.48 -8.69
C PRO A 91 0.96 5.54 -9.77
N THR A 92 -0.18 6.09 -10.16
CA THR A 92 -0.29 7.21 -11.11
C THR A 92 -0.38 8.58 -10.42
N ILE A 93 -0.45 8.62 -9.09
CA ILE A 93 -0.54 9.84 -8.31
C ILE A 93 0.77 10.05 -7.52
N ALA A 94 1.39 11.21 -7.66
CA ALA A 94 2.56 11.55 -6.86
C ALA A 94 2.16 11.79 -5.40
N GLY A 95 2.89 11.17 -4.45
CA GLY A 95 2.56 11.31 -3.05
C GLY A 95 3.34 10.42 -2.10
N TYR A 96 2.96 10.48 -0.83
CA TYR A 96 3.48 9.64 0.23
C TYR A 96 2.55 8.45 0.45
N TYR A 97 3.11 7.27 0.35
CA TYR A 97 2.40 5.99 0.43
C TYR A 97 2.83 5.21 1.66
N LEU A 98 1.88 4.64 2.38
CA LEU A 98 2.18 3.60 3.35
C LEU A 98 2.08 2.25 2.64
N ILE A 99 3.21 1.57 2.58
CA ILE A 99 3.36 0.28 1.90
C ILE A 99 3.78 -0.76 2.93
N GLY A 100 3.15 -1.91 2.92
CA GLY A 100 3.47 -2.98 3.87
C GLY A 100 3.19 -4.36 3.31
N GLY A 101 3.58 -5.36 4.07
CA GLY A 101 3.34 -6.74 3.71
C GLY A 101 3.77 -7.72 4.79
N SER A 102 3.44 -8.96 4.56
CA SER A 102 3.86 -10.11 5.34
C SER A 102 4.51 -11.15 4.44
N PHE A 103 5.49 -11.85 4.97
CA PHE A 103 6.19 -12.93 4.30
C PHE A 103 6.27 -14.13 5.25
N GLY A 104 5.53 -15.19 4.94
CA GLY A 104 5.49 -16.44 5.67
C GLY A 104 6.18 -17.56 4.91
N VAL A 105 6.72 -18.53 5.64
CA VAL A 105 7.23 -19.79 5.10
C VAL A 105 6.76 -20.96 5.94
N THR A 106 6.64 -22.14 5.33
CA THR A 106 6.28 -23.38 6.00
C THR A 106 7.46 -24.33 6.11
N ASN A 107 7.48 -25.16 7.13
CA ASN A 107 8.49 -26.20 7.36
C ASN A 107 9.93 -25.68 7.45
N MET A 108 10.13 -24.51 8.04
CA MET A 108 11.46 -23.98 8.29
C MET A 108 12.16 -24.74 9.41
N ASP A 109 13.41 -25.05 9.19
CA ASP A 109 14.27 -25.79 10.12
C ASP A 109 14.62 -24.99 11.37
N ALA A 110 15.17 -25.64 12.37
CA ALA A 110 15.79 -24.99 13.52
C ALA A 110 16.97 -24.10 13.05
N GLU A 111 17.14 -22.94 13.69
CA GLU A 111 18.20 -21.99 13.41
C GLU A 111 18.11 -21.26 12.04
N GLY A 112 17.01 -21.40 11.32
CA GLY A 112 16.75 -20.63 10.11
C GLY A 112 16.38 -19.17 10.38
N ALA A 113 16.35 -18.34 9.32
CA ALA A 113 15.90 -16.97 9.37
C ALA A 113 15.10 -16.60 8.12
N ILE A 114 14.08 -15.76 8.32
CA ILE A 114 13.37 -15.09 7.23
C ILE A 114 13.44 -13.59 7.40
N VAL A 115 13.52 -12.89 6.28
CA VAL A 115 13.53 -11.41 6.26
C VAL A 115 12.64 -10.93 5.12
N SER A 116 11.81 -9.94 5.40
CA SER A 116 10.98 -9.27 4.38
C SER A 116 11.47 -7.86 4.11
N TYR A 117 11.35 -7.42 2.85
CA TYR A 117 11.76 -6.11 2.39
C TYR A 117 10.74 -5.49 1.44
N ILE A 118 10.70 -4.17 1.41
CA ILE A 118 10.20 -3.39 0.30
C ILE A 118 11.38 -2.93 -0.54
N ALA A 119 11.30 -3.15 -1.85
CA ALA A 119 12.18 -2.50 -2.81
C ALA A 119 11.45 -1.37 -3.54
N LYS A 120 12.16 -0.30 -3.84
CA LYS A 120 11.72 0.79 -4.71
C LYS A 120 12.62 0.79 -5.95
N ASN A 121 12.02 0.73 -7.12
CA ASN A 121 12.74 0.75 -8.40
C ASN A 121 13.86 -0.31 -8.48
N SER A 122 13.55 -1.54 -8.04
CA SER A 122 14.49 -2.68 -7.96
C SER A 122 15.63 -2.53 -6.95
N SER A 123 15.64 -1.51 -6.11
CA SER A 123 16.62 -1.35 -5.03
C SER A 123 15.95 -1.55 -3.68
N LEU A 124 16.56 -2.35 -2.80
CA LEU A 124 16.04 -2.54 -1.44
C LEU A 124 15.94 -1.18 -0.73
N HIS A 125 14.75 -0.86 -0.25
CA HIS A 125 14.46 0.41 0.39
C HIS A 125 14.28 0.27 1.90
N SER A 126 13.48 -0.69 2.33
CA SER A 126 13.17 -0.90 3.76
C SER A 126 13.09 -2.37 4.10
N GLN A 127 13.75 -2.77 5.16
CA GLN A 127 13.49 -4.05 5.81
C GLN A 127 12.22 -3.91 6.64
N LEU A 128 11.26 -4.79 6.41
CA LEU A 128 9.98 -4.79 7.13
C LEU A 128 10.08 -5.57 8.44
N GLY A 129 10.75 -6.70 8.40
CA GLY A 129 10.92 -7.54 9.57
C GLY A 129 11.94 -8.64 9.34
N GLN A 130 12.37 -9.23 10.45
CA GLN A 130 13.24 -10.41 10.48
C GLN A 130 12.79 -11.32 11.61
N GLN A 131 12.72 -12.62 11.32
CA GLN A 131 12.42 -13.61 12.33
C GLN A 131 13.40 -14.77 12.23
N TYR A 132 13.86 -15.25 13.38
CA TYR A 132 14.68 -16.43 13.53
C TYR A 132 13.83 -17.59 14.05
N SER A 133 14.01 -18.76 13.49
CA SER A 133 13.52 -19.99 14.09
C SER A 133 14.51 -20.47 15.14
N ASN A 134 14.10 -20.51 16.40
CA ASN A 134 14.90 -21.10 17.49
C ASN A 134 14.27 -22.44 17.94
N ASN A 135 13.55 -23.09 17.07
CA ASN A 135 12.78 -24.27 17.39
C ASN A 135 13.62 -25.54 17.21
N THR A 136 13.39 -26.54 18.03
CA THR A 136 14.00 -27.89 17.85
C THR A 136 13.23 -28.76 16.86
N SER A 137 12.17 -28.23 16.26
CA SER A 137 11.34 -28.84 15.23
C SER A 137 11.01 -27.79 14.15
N THR A 138 10.52 -28.23 13.00
CA THR A 138 10.06 -27.33 11.94
C THR A 138 9.03 -26.33 12.45
N ALA A 139 9.12 -25.10 11.95
CA ALA A 139 8.23 -24.00 12.29
C ALA A 139 7.73 -23.30 11.03
N ASP A 140 6.60 -22.61 11.16
CA ASP A 140 6.00 -21.80 10.10
C ASP A 140 6.07 -20.31 10.51
N PRO A 141 7.25 -19.66 10.40
CA PRO A 141 7.41 -18.27 10.77
C PRO A 141 6.88 -17.33 9.70
N ALA A 142 6.35 -16.18 10.15
CA ALA A 142 6.03 -15.06 9.28
C ALA A 142 6.66 -13.77 9.81
N THR A 143 7.03 -12.87 8.91
CA THR A 143 7.56 -11.56 9.26
C THR A 143 6.81 -10.48 8.48
N ASN A 144 6.49 -9.37 9.15
CA ASN A 144 5.68 -8.31 8.57
C ASN A 144 6.15 -6.92 9.00
N GLY A 145 5.67 -5.92 8.29
CA GLY A 145 5.93 -4.54 8.61
C GLY A 145 5.43 -3.59 7.52
N SER A 146 5.73 -2.31 7.71
CA SER A 146 5.37 -1.28 6.73
C SER A 146 6.41 -0.16 6.70
N ALA A 147 6.45 0.57 5.58
CA ALA A 147 7.29 1.72 5.37
C ALA A 147 6.50 2.86 4.72
N LEU A 148 6.78 4.08 5.13
CA LEU A 148 6.28 5.28 4.47
C LEU A 148 7.33 5.76 3.47
N LEU A 149 6.91 5.94 2.21
CA LEU A 149 7.83 6.37 1.15
C LEU A 149 7.12 7.25 0.12
N TYR A 150 7.92 8.07 -0.56
CA TYR A 150 7.44 8.89 -1.67
C TYR A 150 7.50 8.13 -2.98
N LEU A 151 6.41 8.20 -3.79
CA LEU A 151 6.34 7.71 -5.17
C LEU A 151 5.92 8.86 -6.09
N ASN A 152 6.58 8.98 -7.25
CA ASN A 152 6.42 10.14 -8.14
C ASN A 152 5.18 10.09 -9.05
N GLY A 153 4.39 9.03 -8.97
CA GLY A 153 3.16 8.89 -9.76
C GLY A 153 3.37 8.66 -11.27
N THR A 154 4.58 8.33 -11.71
CA THR A 154 4.90 8.10 -13.13
C THR A 154 5.78 6.89 -13.35
N THR A 155 6.98 6.88 -12.79
CA THR A 155 8.00 5.84 -13.01
C THR A 155 8.33 5.05 -11.76
N ASP A 156 8.09 5.61 -10.58
CA ASP A 156 8.38 4.93 -9.32
C ASP A 156 7.39 3.77 -9.10
N TYR A 157 7.95 2.65 -8.68
CA TYR A 157 7.20 1.48 -8.26
C TYR A 157 7.81 0.85 -7.02
N VAL A 158 7.02 0.04 -6.35
CA VAL A 158 7.44 -0.77 -5.21
C VAL A 158 7.04 -2.21 -5.39
N ASP A 159 7.86 -3.10 -4.89
CA ASP A 159 7.62 -4.53 -4.86
C ASP A 159 8.14 -5.16 -3.56
N MET A 160 7.66 -6.35 -3.26
CA MET A 160 8.02 -7.07 -2.05
C MET A 160 9.10 -8.10 -2.34
N TRP A 161 10.09 -8.19 -1.44
CA TRP A 161 11.20 -9.12 -1.53
C TRP A 161 11.35 -9.91 -0.24
N GLY A 162 11.86 -11.12 -0.36
CA GLY A 162 12.11 -12.02 0.76
C GLY A 162 13.51 -12.61 0.74
N LEU A 163 13.99 -12.97 1.91
CA LEU A 163 15.18 -13.81 2.13
C LEU A 163 14.77 -14.97 3.02
N VAL A 164 15.17 -16.16 2.63
CA VAL A 164 15.14 -17.37 3.48
C VAL A 164 16.55 -17.86 3.68
N GLN A 165 16.93 -18.08 4.93
CA GLN A 165 18.15 -18.77 5.32
C GLN A 165 17.76 -20.02 6.11
N ASP A 166 18.01 -21.20 5.53
CA ASP A 166 17.58 -22.47 6.10
C ASP A 166 18.48 -23.60 5.58
N SER A 167 18.65 -24.68 6.32
CA SER A 167 19.34 -25.88 5.88
C SER A 167 18.49 -26.79 4.99
N THR A 168 17.17 -26.62 5.02
CA THR A 168 16.19 -27.26 4.13
C THR A 168 15.78 -26.28 3.01
N THR A 169 14.76 -26.64 2.24
CA THR A 169 14.16 -25.77 1.24
C THR A 169 12.71 -25.49 1.64
N PRO A 170 12.47 -24.53 2.56
CA PRO A 170 11.13 -24.24 3.01
C PRO A 170 10.29 -23.66 1.86
N THR A 171 9.00 -23.91 1.92
CA THR A 171 8.06 -23.37 0.94
C THR A 171 7.51 -22.06 1.42
N ILE A 172 7.39 -21.06 0.54
CA ILE A 172 6.67 -19.84 0.88
C ILE A 172 5.21 -20.20 1.14
N ASP A 173 4.69 -19.69 2.25
CA ASP A 173 3.28 -19.88 2.59
C ASP A 173 2.39 -19.11 1.62
N ILE A 174 1.43 -19.79 1.02
CA ILE A 174 0.49 -19.21 0.04
C ILE A 174 -0.84 -18.81 0.68
N ASP A 175 -0.95 -18.91 2.00
CA ASP A 175 -2.15 -18.45 2.69
C ASP A 175 -2.27 -16.91 2.55
N PRO A 176 -3.45 -16.39 2.14
CA PRO A 176 -3.65 -14.95 1.93
C PRO A 176 -3.39 -14.06 3.15
N ASP A 177 -3.37 -14.60 4.35
CA ASP A 177 -3.05 -13.89 5.59
C ASP A 177 -1.60 -14.07 6.06
N GLU A 178 -0.81 -14.94 5.40
CA GLU A 178 0.61 -15.15 5.71
C GLU A 178 1.55 -14.46 4.74
N THR A 179 1.30 -14.54 3.42
CA THR A 179 2.16 -13.87 2.42
C THR A 179 1.35 -12.93 1.56
N TYR A 180 1.41 -11.64 1.89
CA TYR A 180 0.65 -10.59 1.22
C TYR A 180 1.41 -9.26 1.14
N PHE A 181 0.95 -8.41 0.23
CA PHE A 181 1.49 -7.08 -0.04
C PHE A 181 0.34 -6.08 -0.18
N TRP A 182 0.47 -4.91 0.42
CA TRP A 182 -0.59 -3.90 0.44
C TRP A 182 -0.03 -2.48 0.48
N GLY A 183 -0.86 -1.53 0.14
CA GLY A 183 -0.50 -0.14 0.27
C GLY A 183 -1.64 0.81 -0.05
N TYR A 184 -1.48 2.06 0.36
CA TYR A 184 -2.41 3.14 0.04
C TYR A 184 -1.73 4.51 0.11
N LEU A 185 -2.32 5.49 -0.59
CA LEU A 185 -1.88 6.87 -0.56
C LEU A 185 -2.27 7.51 0.78
N VAL A 186 -1.27 8.00 1.51
CA VAL A 186 -1.48 8.77 2.76
C VAL A 186 -1.74 10.23 2.43
N ARG A 187 -0.95 10.81 1.50
CA ARG A 187 -1.05 12.22 1.13
C ARG A 187 -0.45 12.46 -0.25
N LYS A 188 -1.13 13.23 -1.10
CA LYS A 188 -0.56 13.77 -2.34
C LYS A 188 0.64 14.69 -2.05
N ALA A 189 1.60 14.72 -2.95
CA ALA A 189 2.74 15.63 -2.91
C ALA A 189 2.35 17.03 -3.38
#